data_c1c76b989985628b6a2b33755e0598b8
#
_entry.id   c1c76b989985628b6a2b33755e0598b8
#
_cell.length_a   1.000
_cell.length_b   1.000
_cell.length_c   1.000
_cell.angle_alpha   90.00
_cell.angle_beta   90.00
_cell.angle_gamma   90.00
#
_symmetry.space_group_name_H-M   'P 1'
#
loop_
_entity.id
_entity.type
_entity.pdbx_description
1 polymer ?
#
loop_
_entity_poly.entity_id
_entity_poly.type
_entity_poly.pdbx_seq_one_letter_code
_entity_poly.pdbx_strand_id
1 'polypeptide(L)'
;VDSTLNDRIRHLARYWPIVVLATLLAVGGAVWTTGQSATEYTGRSALIVSSQNRAPEQDAVLVQGYVDLFNDSSYQEQLRVVGSLPADTSFSARTAAAGPILFVEATAGDAETAAEAARIMAGTFRDDVNSVRDRGREGSLEELRQRLDEERSRPGIADNVALAQLQAQISELELDATNQIQDLQLNAGVSEDSPSLFRNVALGLLGGMVLGVLVALALDSVMRRISTTQDVRERLGIESLGVVPAGGSTSADRARQLAFHNLVNTLAAGEVRGLRTVALTSSTGGEVTGQVARQVARRWSRSGVRVVVIPQNVTSSTVAGAGAEAPGDGLRVLSVRDTTGESVPLSGKRLEALLQQLRGEADVVLFDLAPVTEDADAQIFCAAAQKTVLVLDRRRARQPDAAEAVRLLTQVDAHLLGAVVVDPRGDTSAPYPPAEEISWSAAVHNHHDLGRTPAPTPGMRP
;
A
#
# COMPACT_ATOMS: atom_id res chain seq x y z
N VAL A 1 25.17 -11.79 -4.15
CA VAL A 1 23.69 -11.98 -4.22
C VAL A 1 23.12 -12.24 -2.83
N ASP A 2 23.86 -12.88 -1.90
CA ASP A 2 23.34 -13.28 -0.58
C ASP A 2 23.22 -12.15 0.46
N SER A 3 23.97 -11.05 0.31
CA SER A 3 23.94 -9.93 1.26
C SER A 3 22.65 -9.10 1.14
N THR A 4 22.12 -8.96 -0.07
CA THR A 4 20.91 -8.16 -0.33
C THR A 4 19.63 -8.85 0.16
N LEU A 5 19.59 -10.19 0.15
CA LEU A 5 18.45 -10.98 0.65
C LEU A 5 18.40 -10.95 2.19
N ASN A 6 19.54 -11.07 2.86
CA ASN A 6 19.62 -11.06 4.32
C ASN A 6 19.26 -9.68 4.92
N ASP A 7 19.60 -8.60 4.23
CA ASP A 7 19.21 -7.25 4.63
C ASP A 7 17.70 -7.02 4.44
N ARG A 8 17.11 -7.50 3.35
CA ARG A 8 15.65 -7.44 3.14
C ARG A 8 14.87 -8.23 4.19
N ILE A 9 15.37 -9.41 4.58
CA ILE A 9 14.75 -10.22 5.64
C ILE A 9 14.83 -9.51 7.00
N ARG A 10 15.95 -8.87 7.34
CA ARG A 10 16.10 -8.08 8.57
C ARG A 10 15.18 -6.84 8.60
N HIS A 11 14.94 -6.21 7.45
CA HIS A 11 14.00 -5.12 7.34
C HIS A 11 12.55 -5.60 7.50
N LEU A 12 12.21 -6.74 6.90
CA LEU A 12 10.88 -7.36 7.05
C LEU A 12 10.62 -7.75 8.52
N ALA A 13 11.65 -8.24 9.24
CA ALA A 13 11.57 -8.55 10.67
C ALA A 13 11.25 -7.34 11.55
N ARG A 14 11.41 -6.11 11.06
CA ARG A 14 11.02 -4.89 11.79
C ARG A 14 9.50 -4.65 11.74
N TYR A 15 8.85 -5.09 10.66
CA TYR A 15 7.41 -4.89 10.42
C TYR A 15 6.58 -6.14 10.75
N TRP A 16 7.18 -7.17 11.38
CA TRP A 16 6.46 -8.38 11.78
C TRP A 16 5.19 -8.11 12.61
N PRO A 17 5.12 -7.07 13.49
CA PRO A 17 3.89 -6.81 14.24
C PRO A 17 2.72 -6.41 13.33
N ILE A 18 3.01 -5.74 12.19
CA ILE A 18 1.99 -5.35 11.21
C ILE A 18 1.46 -6.59 10.48
N VAL A 19 2.35 -7.52 10.11
CA VAL A 19 1.95 -8.79 9.49
C VAL A 19 1.09 -9.61 10.44
N VAL A 20 1.49 -9.71 11.72
CA VAL A 20 0.72 -10.42 12.75
C VAL A 20 -0.64 -9.76 12.98
N LEU A 21 -0.68 -8.42 13.08
CA LEU A 21 -1.94 -7.69 13.26
C LEU A 21 -2.90 -7.91 12.08
N ALA A 22 -2.40 -7.79 10.84
CA ALA A 22 -3.21 -8.03 9.65
C ALA A 22 -3.74 -9.47 9.60
N THR A 23 -2.91 -10.45 9.98
CA THR A 23 -3.30 -11.86 10.03
C THR A 23 -4.35 -12.10 11.11
N LEU A 24 -4.19 -11.52 12.31
CA LEU A 24 -5.18 -11.64 13.39
C LEU A 24 -6.52 -11.00 13.03
N LEU A 25 -6.51 -9.84 12.36
CA LEU A 25 -7.72 -9.20 11.88
C LEU A 25 -8.42 -10.03 10.80
N ALA A 26 -7.67 -10.63 9.87
CA ALA A 26 -8.23 -11.49 8.83
C ALA A 26 -8.82 -12.78 9.40
N VAL A 27 -8.13 -13.43 10.35
CA VAL A 27 -8.63 -14.62 11.05
C VAL A 27 -9.85 -14.27 11.91
N GLY A 28 -9.80 -13.16 12.67
CA GLY A 28 -10.93 -12.67 13.46
C GLY A 28 -12.16 -12.39 12.60
N GLY A 29 -11.98 -11.77 11.43
CA GLY A 29 -13.04 -11.56 10.44
C GLY A 29 -13.60 -12.89 9.89
N ALA A 30 -12.73 -13.85 9.59
CA ALA A 30 -13.16 -15.17 9.13
C ALA A 30 -13.97 -15.94 10.20
N VAL A 31 -13.56 -15.88 11.45
CA VAL A 31 -14.31 -16.48 12.56
C VAL A 31 -15.65 -15.77 12.77
N TRP A 32 -15.64 -14.44 12.72
CA TRP A 32 -16.85 -13.63 12.86
C TRP A 32 -17.89 -13.94 11.77
N THR A 33 -17.46 -13.95 10.50
CA THR A 33 -18.35 -14.26 9.37
C THR A 33 -18.87 -15.70 9.44
N THR A 34 -18.01 -16.67 9.81
CA THR A 34 -18.42 -18.07 9.98
C THR A 34 -19.43 -18.23 11.12
N GLY A 35 -19.27 -17.49 12.21
CA GLY A 35 -20.22 -17.53 13.34
C GLY A 35 -21.57 -16.89 13.06
N GLN A 36 -21.68 -16.04 12.04
CA GLN A 36 -22.94 -15.44 11.62
C GLN A 36 -23.63 -16.19 10.47
N SER A 37 -22.91 -17.09 9.79
CA SER A 37 -23.48 -17.91 8.72
C SER A 37 -24.38 -18.97 9.32
N ALA A 38 -25.67 -18.94 8.99
CA ALA A 38 -26.60 -19.97 9.37
C ALA A 38 -26.20 -21.29 8.71
N THR A 39 -26.35 -22.39 9.42
CA THR A 39 -26.22 -23.73 8.83
C THR A 39 -27.38 -23.93 7.87
N GLU A 40 -27.07 -24.29 6.62
CA GLU A 40 -28.07 -24.61 5.61
C GLU A 40 -28.13 -26.12 5.45
N TYR A 41 -29.33 -26.64 5.30
CA TYR A 41 -29.60 -28.05 5.08
C TYR A 41 -30.12 -28.22 3.66
N THR A 42 -29.50 -29.14 2.91
CA THR A 42 -29.93 -29.48 1.56
C THR A 42 -30.58 -30.86 1.57
N GLY A 43 -31.89 -30.88 1.39
CA GLY A 43 -32.66 -32.08 1.12
C GLY A 43 -32.54 -32.46 -0.35
N ARG A 44 -32.44 -33.76 -0.64
CA ARG A 44 -32.30 -34.27 -2.00
C ARG A 44 -33.31 -35.40 -2.25
N SER A 45 -34.10 -35.27 -3.30
CA SER A 45 -34.98 -36.33 -3.83
C SER A 45 -34.49 -36.75 -5.22
N ALA A 46 -34.54 -38.04 -5.50
CA ALA A 46 -34.07 -38.62 -6.78
C ALA A 46 -35.27 -39.13 -7.60
N LEU A 47 -35.36 -38.66 -8.83
CA LEU A 47 -36.30 -39.10 -9.84
C LEU A 47 -35.57 -39.85 -10.95
N ILE A 48 -36.20 -40.82 -11.55
CA ILE A 48 -35.65 -41.57 -12.70
C ILE A 48 -36.60 -41.42 -13.88
N VAL A 49 -36.06 -41.21 -15.07
CA VAL A 49 -36.79 -41.29 -16.32
C VAL A 49 -36.54 -42.68 -16.91
N SER A 50 -37.60 -43.40 -17.14
CA SER A 50 -37.57 -44.75 -17.66
C SER A 50 -38.24 -44.84 -19.02
N SER A 51 -37.58 -45.49 -19.97
CA SER A 51 -38.18 -45.89 -21.25
C SER A 51 -37.86 -47.34 -21.57
N GLN A 52 -38.85 -48.06 -22.10
CA GLN A 52 -38.67 -49.49 -22.41
C GLN A 52 -37.87 -49.76 -23.69
N ASN A 53 -37.79 -48.81 -24.61
CA ASN A 53 -37.17 -49.02 -25.95
C ASN A 53 -36.10 -48.01 -26.34
N ARG A 54 -35.46 -47.35 -25.35
CA ARG A 54 -34.41 -46.32 -25.58
C ARG A 54 -33.11 -46.66 -24.89
N ALA A 55 -32.00 -46.30 -25.52
CA ALA A 55 -30.70 -46.41 -24.86
C ALA A 55 -30.56 -45.43 -23.69
N PRO A 56 -29.89 -45.76 -22.59
CA PRO A 56 -29.74 -44.90 -21.41
C PRO A 56 -29.16 -43.53 -21.72
N GLU A 57 -28.32 -43.43 -22.75
CA GLU A 57 -27.71 -42.16 -23.20
C GLU A 57 -28.74 -41.19 -23.77
N GLN A 58 -29.80 -41.71 -24.41
CA GLN A 58 -30.90 -40.90 -24.94
C GLN A 58 -31.82 -40.39 -23.83
N ASP A 59 -32.03 -41.22 -22.81
CA ASP A 59 -32.78 -40.81 -21.61
C ASP A 59 -32.00 -39.76 -20.81
N ALA A 60 -30.68 -39.82 -20.77
CA ALA A 60 -29.84 -38.80 -20.15
C ALA A 60 -29.99 -37.40 -20.80
N VAL A 61 -30.13 -37.36 -22.15
CA VAL A 61 -30.40 -36.11 -22.87
C VAL A 61 -31.78 -35.56 -22.53
N LEU A 62 -32.78 -36.41 -22.40
CA LEU A 62 -34.12 -35.99 -21.99
C LEU A 62 -34.13 -35.43 -20.55
N VAL A 63 -33.43 -36.11 -19.65
CA VAL A 63 -33.28 -35.63 -18.24
C VAL A 63 -32.62 -34.25 -18.19
N GLN A 64 -31.64 -33.98 -19.05
CA GLN A 64 -31.07 -32.64 -19.14
C GLN A 64 -32.12 -31.58 -19.49
N GLY A 65 -32.99 -31.88 -20.45
CA GLY A 65 -34.12 -31.00 -20.79
C GLY A 65 -35.07 -30.76 -19.60
N TYR A 66 -35.31 -31.79 -18.80
CA TYR A 66 -36.12 -31.68 -17.56
C TYR A 66 -35.40 -30.86 -16.48
N VAL A 67 -34.07 -30.95 -16.37
CA VAL A 67 -33.27 -30.10 -15.47
C VAL A 67 -33.39 -28.65 -15.88
N ASP A 68 -33.26 -28.36 -17.17
CA ASP A 68 -33.34 -26.99 -17.69
C ASP A 68 -34.75 -26.42 -17.49
N LEU A 69 -35.81 -27.23 -17.70
CA LEU A 69 -37.19 -26.85 -17.42
C LEU A 69 -37.42 -26.59 -15.92
N PHE A 70 -36.92 -27.50 -15.07
CA PHE A 70 -37.06 -27.34 -13.61
C PHE A 70 -36.39 -26.10 -13.09
N ASN A 71 -35.20 -25.74 -13.62
CA ASN A 71 -34.41 -24.62 -13.19
C ASN A 71 -34.93 -23.26 -13.75
N ASP A 72 -35.97 -23.25 -14.57
CA ASP A 72 -36.70 -22.02 -14.92
C ASP A 72 -37.41 -21.45 -13.70
N SER A 73 -37.08 -20.22 -13.35
CA SER A 73 -37.61 -19.57 -12.14
C SER A 73 -39.14 -19.40 -12.14
N SER A 74 -39.71 -19.17 -13.31
CA SER A 74 -41.17 -19.01 -13.47
C SER A 74 -41.87 -20.34 -13.24
N TYR A 75 -41.31 -21.40 -13.74
CA TYR A 75 -41.84 -22.76 -13.56
C TYR A 75 -41.65 -23.26 -12.13
N GLN A 76 -40.53 -22.99 -11.49
CA GLN A 76 -40.33 -23.31 -10.08
C GLN A 76 -41.34 -22.62 -9.18
N GLU A 77 -41.66 -21.33 -9.46
CA GLU A 77 -42.63 -20.59 -8.69
C GLU A 77 -44.05 -21.20 -8.85
N GLN A 78 -44.42 -21.65 -10.03
CA GLN A 78 -45.70 -22.35 -10.23
C GLN A 78 -45.75 -23.65 -9.43
N LEU A 79 -44.70 -24.47 -9.49
CA LEU A 79 -44.63 -25.73 -8.72
C LEU A 79 -44.61 -25.46 -7.21
N ARG A 80 -43.97 -24.38 -6.74
CA ARG A 80 -43.95 -23.98 -5.34
C ARG A 80 -45.35 -23.66 -4.82
N VAL A 81 -46.11 -22.91 -5.61
CA VAL A 81 -47.51 -22.58 -5.27
C VAL A 81 -48.37 -23.83 -5.21
N VAL A 82 -48.27 -24.74 -6.21
CA VAL A 82 -48.99 -25.99 -6.26
C VAL A 82 -48.63 -26.89 -5.09
N GLY A 83 -47.35 -27.00 -4.77
CA GLY A 83 -46.84 -27.79 -3.64
C GLY A 83 -47.06 -27.14 -2.27
N SER A 84 -47.57 -25.89 -2.20
CA SER A 84 -47.69 -25.12 -0.96
C SER A 84 -46.40 -25.01 -0.15
N LEU A 85 -45.28 -24.82 -0.86
CA LEU A 85 -43.93 -24.81 -0.28
C LEU A 85 -43.55 -23.41 0.28
N PRO A 86 -42.73 -23.34 1.37
CA PRO A 86 -42.30 -22.10 1.98
C PRO A 86 -41.53 -21.18 1.02
N ALA A 87 -41.64 -19.86 1.22
CA ALA A 87 -41.01 -18.88 0.37
C ALA A 87 -39.46 -18.76 0.59
N ASP A 88 -38.97 -19.19 1.74
CA ASP A 88 -37.58 -19.15 2.18
C ASP A 88 -36.77 -20.38 1.78
N THR A 89 -37.39 -21.31 1.05
CA THR A 89 -36.74 -22.51 0.53
C THR A 89 -36.27 -22.26 -0.92
N SER A 90 -35.03 -22.51 -1.21
CA SER A 90 -34.48 -22.47 -2.57
C SER A 90 -34.42 -23.86 -3.19
N PHE A 91 -34.68 -23.94 -4.51
CA PHE A 91 -34.74 -25.21 -5.23
C PHE A 91 -33.74 -25.20 -6.40
N SER A 92 -33.17 -26.37 -6.67
CA SER A 92 -32.35 -26.62 -7.86
C SER A 92 -32.49 -28.07 -8.32
N ALA A 93 -32.27 -28.28 -9.61
CA ALA A 93 -32.18 -29.64 -10.12
C ALA A 93 -30.87 -29.86 -10.85
N ARG A 94 -30.38 -31.11 -10.79
CA ARG A 94 -29.18 -31.53 -11.53
C ARG A 94 -29.27 -32.99 -11.91
N THR A 95 -28.53 -33.41 -12.93
CA THR A 95 -28.40 -34.80 -13.33
C THR A 95 -27.31 -35.51 -12.55
N ALA A 96 -27.43 -36.84 -12.37
CA ALA A 96 -26.29 -37.68 -12.11
C ALA A 96 -25.43 -37.77 -13.39
N ALA A 97 -24.11 -37.81 -13.25
CA ALA A 97 -23.21 -37.91 -14.38
C ALA A 97 -23.59 -39.07 -15.29
N ALA A 98 -23.98 -38.77 -16.55
CA ALA A 98 -24.32 -39.71 -17.62
C ALA A 98 -25.45 -40.73 -17.31
N GLY A 99 -26.37 -40.44 -16.38
CA GLY A 99 -27.49 -41.33 -16.03
C GLY A 99 -28.86 -40.68 -16.22
N PRO A 100 -29.93 -41.50 -16.36
CA PRO A 100 -31.29 -40.99 -16.49
C PRO A 100 -31.91 -40.56 -15.15
N ILE A 101 -31.07 -40.11 -14.21
CA ILE A 101 -31.46 -39.70 -12.85
C ILE A 101 -31.42 -38.20 -12.72
N LEU A 102 -32.53 -37.66 -12.23
CA LEU A 102 -32.71 -36.27 -11.88
C LEU A 102 -32.71 -36.12 -10.35
N PHE A 103 -31.83 -35.29 -9.81
CA PHE A 103 -31.88 -34.88 -8.41
C PHE A 103 -32.57 -33.54 -8.28
N VAL A 104 -33.60 -33.50 -7.46
CA VAL A 104 -34.22 -32.27 -7.00
C VAL A 104 -33.70 -31.96 -5.61
N GLU A 105 -33.09 -30.80 -5.45
CA GLU A 105 -32.49 -30.33 -4.21
C GLU A 105 -33.28 -29.13 -3.68
N ALA A 106 -33.53 -29.13 -2.37
CA ALA A 106 -34.18 -28.04 -1.65
C ALA A 106 -33.28 -27.61 -0.49
N THR A 107 -32.96 -26.31 -0.39
CA THR A 107 -32.12 -25.75 0.69
C THR A 107 -33.00 -24.94 1.63
N ALA A 108 -32.94 -25.28 2.92
CA ALA A 108 -33.71 -24.61 3.98
C ALA A 108 -32.89 -24.48 5.27
N GLY A 109 -33.39 -23.72 6.24
CA GLY A 109 -32.74 -23.49 7.52
C GLY A 109 -32.74 -24.67 8.50
N ASP A 110 -33.58 -25.70 8.24
CA ASP A 110 -33.61 -26.93 9.03
C ASP A 110 -33.72 -28.17 8.16
N ALA A 111 -33.25 -29.30 8.70
CA ALA A 111 -33.12 -30.56 7.98
C ALA A 111 -34.47 -31.18 7.59
N GLU A 112 -35.50 -31.06 8.43
CA GLU A 112 -36.79 -31.62 8.20
C GLU A 112 -37.54 -30.88 7.10
N THR A 113 -37.51 -29.54 7.15
CA THR A 113 -38.08 -28.66 6.11
C THR A 113 -37.38 -28.87 4.78
N ALA A 114 -36.05 -28.99 4.74
CA ALA A 114 -35.30 -29.24 3.52
C ALA A 114 -35.66 -30.59 2.87
N ALA A 115 -35.73 -31.65 3.67
CA ALA A 115 -36.09 -32.99 3.19
C ALA A 115 -37.54 -33.02 2.65
N GLU A 116 -38.47 -32.47 3.41
CA GLU A 116 -39.88 -32.44 3.04
C GLU A 116 -40.12 -31.58 1.80
N ALA A 117 -39.48 -30.41 1.72
CA ALA A 117 -39.59 -29.53 0.56
C ALA A 117 -39.04 -30.19 -0.71
N ALA A 118 -37.87 -30.89 -0.61
CA ALA A 118 -37.33 -31.64 -1.74
C ALA A 118 -38.25 -32.73 -2.22
N ARG A 119 -38.86 -33.46 -1.28
CA ARG A 119 -39.82 -34.53 -1.57
C ARG A 119 -41.08 -34.00 -2.24
N ILE A 120 -41.67 -32.95 -1.69
CA ILE A 120 -42.90 -32.34 -2.25
C ILE A 120 -42.64 -31.74 -3.62
N MET A 121 -41.56 -30.98 -3.77
CA MET A 121 -41.19 -30.36 -5.04
C MET A 121 -40.91 -31.40 -6.13
N ALA A 122 -40.19 -32.46 -5.81
CA ALA A 122 -39.92 -33.56 -6.74
C ALA A 122 -41.20 -34.27 -7.15
N GLY A 123 -42.12 -34.52 -6.18
CA GLY A 123 -43.42 -35.13 -6.46
C GLY A 123 -44.30 -34.23 -7.34
N THR A 124 -44.40 -32.94 -7.02
CA THR A 124 -45.15 -31.96 -7.82
C THR A 124 -44.65 -31.87 -9.24
N PHE A 125 -43.31 -31.81 -9.41
CA PHE A 125 -42.68 -31.81 -10.73
C PHE A 125 -42.98 -33.07 -11.52
N ARG A 126 -42.81 -34.25 -10.89
CA ARG A 126 -43.10 -35.55 -11.49
C ARG A 126 -44.56 -35.60 -11.97
N ASP A 127 -45.51 -35.20 -11.11
CA ASP A 127 -46.93 -35.27 -11.39
C ASP A 127 -47.35 -34.29 -12.50
N ASP A 128 -46.76 -33.10 -12.53
CA ASP A 128 -47.01 -32.11 -13.58
C ASP A 128 -46.53 -32.63 -14.94
N VAL A 129 -45.28 -33.05 -15.04
CA VAL A 129 -44.67 -33.56 -16.29
C VAL A 129 -45.46 -34.81 -16.77
N ASN A 130 -45.74 -35.75 -15.87
CA ASN A 130 -46.51 -36.93 -16.22
C ASN A 130 -47.96 -36.57 -16.67
N SER A 131 -48.60 -35.58 -16.06
CA SER A 131 -49.95 -35.13 -16.47
C SER A 131 -49.98 -34.53 -17.87
N VAL A 132 -48.95 -33.76 -18.25
CA VAL A 132 -48.80 -33.25 -19.64
C VAL A 132 -48.63 -34.38 -20.64
N ARG A 133 -47.79 -35.35 -20.33
CA ARG A 133 -47.62 -36.54 -21.15
C ARG A 133 -48.92 -37.37 -21.28
N ASP A 134 -49.62 -37.63 -20.18
CA ASP A 134 -50.87 -38.44 -20.16
C ASP A 134 -51.98 -37.75 -20.96
N ARG A 135 -52.14 -36.45 -20.86
CA ARG A 135 -53.07 -35.65 -21.69
C ARG A 135 -52.75 -35.82 -23.19
N GLY A 136 -51.45 -35.74 -23.56
CA GLY A 136 -51.04 -35.98 -24.94
C GLY A 136 -51.35 -37.37 -25.43
N ARG A 137 -51.12 -38.41 -24.58
CA ARG A 137 -51.42 -39.81 -24.86
C ARG A 137 -52.95 -40.04 -25.00
N GLU A 138 -53.77 -39.48 -24.09
CA GLU A 138 -55.22 -39.56 -24.14
C GLU A 138 -55.77 -38.97 -25.41
N GLY A 139 -55.24 -37.80 -25.85
CA GLY A 139 -55.63 -37.17 -27.12
C GLY A 139 -55.34 -38.06 -28.30
N SER A 140 -54.13 -38.69 -28.33
CA SER A 140 -53.77 -39.62 -29.41
C SER A 140 -54.62 -40.93 -29.38
N LEU A 141 -54.95 -41.44 -28.21
CA LEU A 141 -55.84 -42.60 -28.05
C LEU A 141 -57.23 -42.27 -28.53
N GLU A 142 -57.76 -41.13 -28.23
CA GLU A 142 -59.09 -40.71 -28.67
C GLU A 142 -59.13 -40.59 -30.20
N GLU A 143 -58.13 -39.97 -30.82
CA GLU A 143 -58.04 -39.93 -32.29
C GLU A 143 -57.98 -41.32 -32.92
N LEU A 144 -57.18 -42.23 -32.36
CA LEU A 144 -57.11 -43.60 -32.87
C LEU A 144 -58.42 -44.38 -32.69
N ARG A 145 -59.12 -44.17 -31.58
CA ARG A 145 -60.41 -44.76 -31.33
C ARG A 145 -61.47 -44.24 -32.30
N GLN A 146 -61.47 -42.93 -32.58
CA GLN A 146 -62.36 -42.33 -33.60
C GLN A 146 -62.11 -42.95 -34.98
N ARG A 147 -60.84 -43.07 -35.36
CA ARG A 147 -60.49 -43.70 -36.67
C ARG A 147 -60.94 -45.16 -36.72
N LEU A 148 -60.79 -45.90 -35.61
CA LEU A 148 -61.26 -47.27 -35.52
C LEU A 148 -62.80 -47.36 -35.70
N ASP A 149 -63.55 -46.48 -35.10
CA ASP A 149 -65.03 -46.45 -35.21
C ASP A 149 -65.46 -45.96 -36.60
N GLU A 150 -64.79 -45.04 -37.24
CA GLU A 150 -64.99 -44.65 -38.62
C GLU A 150 -64.77 -45.81 -39.60
N GLU A 151 -63.68 -46.59 -39.41
CA GLU A 151 -63.40 -47.71 -40.26
C GLU A 151 -64.41 -48.85 -40.05
N ARG A 152 -64.87 -49.07 -38.83
CA ARG A 152 -65.94 -50.04 -38.55
C ARG A 152 -67.30 -49.64 -39.17
N SER A 153 -67.55 -48.33 -39.32
CA SER A 153 -68.83 -47.83 -39.81
C SER A 153 -68.87 -47.69 -41.31
N ARG A 154 -67.80 -47.94 -42.04
CA ARG A 154 -67.74 -47.86 -43.54
C ARG A 154 -68.65 -48.94 -44.13
N PRO A 155 -69.57 -48.55 -45.01
CA PRO A 155 -70.37 -49.55 -45.74
C PRO A 155 -69.51 -50.26 -46.82
N GLY A 156 -69.17 -51.52 -46.58
CA GLY A 156 -68.34 -52.33 -47.45
C GLY A 156 -67.64 -53.42 -46.64
N ILE A 157 -66.74 -54.16 -47.28
CA ILE A 157 -65.93 -55.17 -46.54
C ILE A 157 -64.97 -54.39 -45.68
N ALA A 158 -65.22 -54.31 -44.38
CA ALA A 158 -64.28 -53.74 -43.42
C ALA A 158 -62.91 -54.42 -43.60
N ASP A 159 -61.85 -53.61 -43.82
CA ASP A 159 -60.51 -54.17 -43.95
C ASP A 159 -60.08 -54.65 -42.56
N ASN A 160 -60.21 -55.99 -42.32
CA ASN A 160 -59.86 -56.62 -41.07
C ASN A 160 -58.39 -56.40 -40.69
N VAL A 161 -57.54 -56.15 -41.68
CA VAL A 161 -56.11 -55.88 -41.46
C VAL A 161 -55.95 -54.48 -40.88
N ALA A 162 -56.66 -53.46 -41.44
CA ALA A 162 -56.64 -52.09 -40.95
C ALA A 162 -57.23 -51.98 -39.53
N LEU A 163 -58.31 -52.71 -39.24
CA LEU A 163 -58.90 -52.78 -37.91
C LEU A 163 -57.95 -53.44 -36.88
N ALA A 164 -57.30 -54.53 -37.29
CA ALA A 164 -56.34 -55.20 -36.42
C ALA A 164 -55.09 -54.31 -36.16
N GLN A 165 -54.62 -53.56 -37.14
CA GLN A 165 -53.51 -52.63 -36.99
C GLN A 165 -53.86 -51.46 -36.06
N LEU A 166 -55.02 -50.85 -36.19
CA LEU A 166 -55.50 -49.80 -35.32
C LEU A 166 -55.66 -50.29 -33.86
N GLN A 167 -56.23 -51.52 -33.67
CA GLN A 167 -56.31 -52.11 -32.36
C GLN A 167 -54.93 -52.40 -31.74
N ALA A 168 -53.98 -52.88 -32.53
CA ALA A 168 -52.59 -53.09 -32.05
C ALA A 168 -51.95 -51.76 -31.65
N GLN A 169 -52.10 -50.70 -32.44
CA GLN A 169 -51.60 -49.33 -32.11
C GLN A 169 -52.23 -48.77 -30.83
N ILE A 170 -53.52 -48.94 -30.64
CA ILE A 170 -54.22 -48.54 -29.41
C ILE A 170 -53.64 -49.30 -28.21
N SER A 171 -53.51 -50.65 -28.32
CA SER A 171 -52.95 -51.45 -27.25
C SER A 171 -51.50 -51.13 -26.94
N GLU A 172 -50.69 -50.85 -27.96
CA GLU A 172 -49.31 -50.43 -27.81
C GLU A 172 -49.24 -49.06 -27.07
N LEU A 173 -50.06 -48.09 -27.45
CA LEU A 173 -50.08 -46.79 -26.84
C LEU A 173 -50.65 -46.78 -25.40
N GLU A 174 -51.64 -47.69 -25.11
CA GLU A 174 -52.18 -47.92 -23.75
C GLU A 174 -51.11 -48.51 -22.81
N LEU A 175 -50.22 -49.35 -23.30
CA LEU A 175 -49.15 -49.97 -22.54
C LEU A 175 -47.86 -49.13 -22.49
N ASP A 176 -47.80 -48.02 -23.27
CA ASP A 176 -46.60 -47.20 -23.37
C ASP A 176 -46.32 -46.44 -22.08
N ALA A 177 -45.30 -46.88 -21.34
CA ALA A 177 -44.75 -46.21 -20.18
C ALA A 177 -43.49 -45.35 -20.48
N THR A 178 -43.25 -45.11 -21.77
CA THR A 178 -42.07 -44.36 -22.21
C THR A 178 -42.08 -42.93 -21.70
N ASN A 179 -40.93 -42.42 -21.24
CA ASN A 179 -40.78 -41.04 -20.68
C ASN A 179 -41.55 -40.81 -19.33
N GLN A 180 -41.92 -41.85 -18.64
CA GLN A 180 -42.52 -41.67 -17.31
C GLN A 180 -41.44 -41.31 -16.30
N ILE A 181 -41.67 -40.24 -15.54
CA ILE A 181 -40.86 -39.91 -14.39
C ILE A 181 -41.35 -40.73 -13.20
N GLN A 182 -40.45 -41.40 -12.51
CA GLN A 182 -40.77 -42.24 -11.33
C GLN A 182 -39.85 -41.85 -10.18
N ASP A 183 -40.32 -42.03 -8.94
CA ASP A 183 -39.49 -41.83 -7.76
C ASP A 183 -38.46 -42.98 -7.69
N LEU A 184 -37.19 -42.62 -7.68
CA LEU A 184 -36.08 -43.55 -7.44
C LEU A 184 -35.87 -43.78 -5.95
N GLN A 185 -36.13 -42.76 -5.13
CA GLN A 185 -35.94 -42.78 -3.70
C GLN A 185 -37.17 -42.21 -2.99
N LEU A 186 -37.75 -42.98 -2.08
CA LEU A 186 -38.99 -42.61 -1.35
C LEU A 186 -38.73 -41.56 -0.25
N ASN A 187 -37.51 -41.55 0.32
CA ASN A 187 -37.10 -40.59 1.34
C ASN A 187 -35.97 -39.70 0.81
N ALA A 188 -36.18 -38.41 0.99
CA ALA A 188 -35.12 -37.43 0.67
C ALA A 188 -33.89 -37.62 1.59
N GLY A 189 -32.74 -37.70 0.99
CA GLY A 189 -31.48 -37.62 1.75
C GLY A 189 -31.25 -36.19 2.17
N VAL A 190 -30.65 -35.93 3.35
CA VAL A 190 -30.26 -34.62 3.81
C VAL A 190 -28.76 -34.54 3.92
N SER A 191 -28.18 -33.48 3.39
CA SER A 191 -26.79 -33.10 3.63
C SER A 191 -26.76 -31.79 4.39
N GLU A 192 -25.90 -31.71 5.40
CA GLU A 192 -25.64 -30.49 6.16
C GLU A 192 -24.49 -29.73 5.48
N ASP A 193 -24.78 -28.53 5.00
CA ASP A 193 -23.78 -27.60 4.48
C ASP A 193 -23.44 -26.55 5.55
N SER A 194 -22.65 -26.98 6.54
CA SER A 194 -22.12 -26.07 7.52
C SER A 194 -20.85 -25.41 7.00
N PRO A 195 -20.70 -24.07 7.16
CA PRO A 195 -19.49 -23.38 6.76
C PRO A 195 -18.29 -23.92 7.55
N SER A 196 -17.33 -24.50 6.87
CA SER A 196 -16.15 -25.13 7.47
C SER A 196 -15.27 -24.05 8.12
N LEU A 197 -15.33 -23.95 9.46
CA LEU A 197 -14.53 -23.03 10.26
C LEU A 197 -13.03 -23.20 9.97
N PHE A 198 -12.57 -24.46 9.80
CA PHE A 198 -11.18 -24.72 9.47
C PHE A 198 -10.77 -24.15 8.11
N ARG A 199 -11.59 -24.31 7.07
CA ARG A 199 -11.32 -23.79 5.72
C ARG A 199 -11.28 -22.25 5.74
N ASN A 200 -12.24 -21.62 6.39
CA ASN A 200 -12.34 -20.16 6.46
C ASN A 200 -11.20 -19.55 7.28
N VAL A 201 -10.82 -20.17 8.41
CA VAL A 201 -9.65 -19.75 9.21
C VAL A 201 -8.35 -19.94 8.44
N ALA A 202 -8.18 -21.06 7.72
CA ALA A 202 -7.00 -21.31 6.89
C ALA A 202 -6.87 -20.27 5.75
N LEU A 203 -7.98 -19.92 5.09
CA LEU A 203 -8.02 -18.84 4.09
C LEU A 203 -7.75 -17.46 4.70
N GLY A 204 -8.31 -17.18 5.88
CA GLY A 204 -8.04 -15.95 6.63
C GLY A 204 -6.57 -15.81 7.02
N LEU A 205 -5.94 -16.90 7.46
CA LEU A 205 -4.53 -16.93 7.82
C LEU A 205 -3.62 -16.69 6.61
N LEU A 206 -3.85 -17.40 5.51
CA LEU A 206 -3.06 -17.23 4.28
C LEU A 206 -3.27 -15.83 3.68
N GLY A 207 -4.51 -15.39 3.54
CA GLY A 207 -4.85 -14.07 3.00
C GLY A 207 -4.31 -12.94 3.86
N GLY A 208 -4.45 -13.05 5.18
CA GLY A 208 -3.93 -12.08 6.14
C GLY A 208 -2.41 -11.98 6.13
N MET A 209 -1.71 -13.12 6.01
CA MET A 209 -0.25 -13.15 5.89
C MET A 209 0.21 -12.46 4.60
N VAL A 210 -0.37 -12.79 3.45
CA VAL A 210 -0.02 -12.17 2.16
C VAL A 210 -0.29 -10.67 2.20
N LEU A 211 -1.46 -10.25 2.65
CA LEU A 211 -1.82 -8.83 2.77
C LEU A 211 -0.88 -8.11 3.72
N GLY A 212 -0.58 -8.69 4.89
CA GLY A 212 0.35 -8.14 5.87
C GLY A 212 1.75 -7.92 5.32
N VAL A 213 2.27 -8.88 4.55
CA VAL A 213 3.57 -8.75 3.86
C VAL A 213 3.54 -7.64 2.81
N LEU A 214 2.48 -7.55 1.99
CA LEU A 214 2.32 -6.48 1.00
C LEU A 214 2.27 -5.09 1.65
N VAL A 215 1.52 -4.94 2.74
CA VAL A 215 1.45 -3.69 3.51
C VAL A 215 2.81 -3.35 4.13
N ALA A 216 3.52 -4.33 4.69
CA ALA A 216 4.85 -4.14 5.26
C ALA A 216 5.87 -3.68 4.20
N LEU A 217 5.84 -4.26 2.99
CA LEU A 217 6.69 -3.85 1.87
C LEU A 217 6.35 -2.45 1.36
N ALA A 218 5.05 -2.11 1.29
CA ALA A 218 4.61 -0.77 0.89
C ALA A 218 5.07 0.30 1.90
N LEU A 219 4.92 0.04 3.19
CA LEU A 219 5.39 0.93 4.27
C LEU A 219 6.92 1.07 4.27
N ASP A 220 7.65 -0.02 4.06
CA ASP A 220 9.12 0.05 3.93
C ASP A 220 9.53 0.91 2.73
N SER A 221 8.82 0.82 1.60
CA SER A 221 9.08 1.65 0.42
C SER A 221 8.91 3.15 0.68
N VAL A 222 7.87 3.54 1.43
CA VAL A 222 7.55 4.96 1.73
C VAL A 222 8.43 5.52 2.85
N MET A 223 8.84 4.67 3.83
CA MET A 223 9.57 5.11 5.03
C MET A 223 11.07 4.82 4.96
N ARG A 224 11.65 4.62 3.78
CA ARG A 224 13.07 4.35 3.64
C ARG A 224 13.92 5.51 4.15
N ARG A 225 14.76 5.20 5.15
CA ARG A 225 15.72 6.15 5.73
C ARG A 225 17.05 6.06 5.00
N ILE A 226 17.75 7.19 4.94
CA ILE A 226 19.11 7.27 4.44
C ILE A 226 20.04 7.10 5.64
N SER A 227 20.81 6.03 5.67
CA SER A 227 21.62 5.66 6.82
C SER A 227 23.07 5.27 6.49
N THR A 228 23.39 5.07 5.22
CA THR A 228 24.68 4.62 4.75
C THR A 228 25.22 5.50 3.62
N THR A 229 26.52 5.40 3.34
CA THR A 229 27.17 6.07 2.18
C THR A 229 26.61 5.58 0.86
N GLN A 230 26.22 4.30 0.80
CA GLN A 230 25.64 3.70 -0.38
C GLN A 230 24.22 4.24 -0.63
N ASP A 231 23.40 4.42 0.42
CA ASP A 231 22.07 5.05 0.29
C ASP A 231 22.17 6.45 -0.31
N VAL A 232 23.17 7.24 0.09
CA VAL A 232 23.37 8.59 -0.43
C VAL A 232 23.66 8.56 -1.94
N ARG A 233 24.59 7.71 -2.38
CA ARG A 233 24.96 7.61 -3.79
C ARG A 233 23.85 7.03 -4.67
N GLU A 234 23.24 5.93 -4.24
CA GLU A 234 22.25 5.22 -5.05
C GLU A 234 20.90 5.91 -5.09
N ARG A 235 20.49 6.56 -3.99
CA ARG A 235 19.14 7.12 -3.87
C ARG A 235 19.06 8.62 -4.08
N LEU A 236 20.12 9.35 -3.77
CA LEU A 236 20.17 10.80 -3.97
C LEU A 236 21.01 11.20 -5.19
N GLY A 237 21.83 10.31 -5.73
CA GLY A 237 22.68 10.59 -6.89
C GLY A 237 23.80 11.60 -6.59
N ILE A 238 24.12 11.85 -5.32
CA ILE A 238 25.15 12.81 -4.90
C ILE A 238 26.31 12.10 -4.19
N GLU A 239 27.45 12.78 -4.12
CA GLU A 239 28.63 12.22 -3.45
C GLU A 239 28.41 12.09 -1.94
N SER A 240 28.90 10.99 -1.36
CA SER A 240 28.86 10.78 0.08
C SER A 240 30.18 11.19 0.71
N LEU A 241 30.12 12.17 1.62
CA LEU A 241 31.28 12.65 2.37
C LEU A 241 31.62 11.78 3.59
N GLY A 242 30.80 10.74 3.82
CA GLY A 242 31.01 9.78 4.88
C GLY A 242 29.90 9.65 5.88
N VAL A 243 30.10 8.75 6.85
CA VAL A 243 29.16 8.53 7.98
C VAL A 243 29.89 8.88 9.27
N VAL A 244 29.26 9.74 10.06
CA VAL A 244 29.70 10.04 11.43
C VAL A 244 28.95 9.13 12.38
N PRO A 245 29.60 8.13 13.00
CA PRO A 245 28.92 7.18 13.87
C PRO A 245 28.49 7.82 15.18
N ALA A 246 27.60 7.12 15.93
CA ALA A 246 27.27 7.49 17.30
C ALA A 246 28.53 7.44 18.18
N GLY A 247 28.62 8.34 19.16
CA GLY A 247 29.60 8.27 20.25
C GLY A 247 29.13 7.35 21.38
N GLY A 248 29.94 7.20 22.43
CA GLY A 248 29.57 6.51 23.66
C GLY A 248 30.41 5.28 24.01
N SER A 249 31.43 4.97 23.21
CA SER A 249 32.49 4.04 23.59
C SER A 249 33.81 4.53 23.04
N THR A 250 34.93 4.14 23.63
CA THR A 250 36.30 4.58 23.22
C THR A 250 36.57 4.32 21.74
N SER A 251 36.12 3.19 21.20
CA SER A 251 36.27 2.84 19.78
C SER A 251 35.36 3.68 18.89
N ALA A 252 34.11 3.87 19.29
CA ALA A 252 33.13 4.68 18.56
C ALA A 252 33.51 6.15 18.55
N ASP A 253 34.03 6.69 19.65
CA ASP A 253 34.52 8.07 19.75
C ASP A 253 35.73 8.31 18.86
N ARG A 254 36.63 7.33 18.79
CA ARG A 254 37.80 7.39 17.85
C ARG A 254 37.32 7.38 16.38
N ALA A 255 36.37 6.50 16.03
CA ALA A 255 35.79 6.46 14.69
C ALA A 255 35.06 7.76 14.34
N ARG A 256 34.32 8.33 15.30
CA ARG A 256 33.68 9.63 15.17
C ARG A 256 34.65 10.76 14.94
N GLN A 257 35.75 10.79 15.72
CA GLN A 257 36.82 11.78 15.56
C GLN A 257 37.49 11.68 14.19
N LEU A 258 37.74 10.47 13.70
CA LEU A 258 38.32 10.24 12.38
C LEU A 258 37.39 10.69 11.26
N ALA A 259 36.06 10.39 11.38
CA ALA A 259 35.07 10.83 10.41
C ALA A 259 34.99 12.36 10.29
N PHE A 260 35.02 13.07 11.43
CA PHE A 260 35.08 14.54 11.41
C PHE A 260 36.42 15.08 10.86
N HIS A 261 37.52 14.39 11.13
CA HIS A 261 38.81 14.79 10.57
C HIS A 261 38.81 14.69 9.04
N ASN A 262 38.29 13.58 8.51
CA ASN A 262 38.15 13.40 7.07
C ASN A 262 37.20 14.43 6.45
N LEU A 263 36.07 14.74 7.11
CA LEU A 263 35.15 15.77 6.64
C LEU A 263 35.84 17.13 6.56
N VAL A 264 36.57 17.53 7.61
CA VAL A 264 37.33 18.79 7.65
C VAL A 264 38.36 18.84 6.54
N ASN A 265 39.12 17.77 6.29
CA ASN A 265 40.10 17.70 5.19
C ASN A 265 39.41 17.84 3.82
N THR A 266 38.25 17.20 3.63
CA THR A 266 37.45 17.32 2.38
C THR A 266 36.95 18.74 2.17
N LEU A 267 36.47 19.39 3.22
CA LEU A 267 36.03 20.79 3.17
C LEU A 267 37.23 21.75 2.93
N ALA A 268 38.40 21.43 3.47
CA ALA A 268 39.62 22.21 3.28
C ALA A 268 40.25 22.00 1.90
N ALA A 269 39.97 20.89 1.23
CA ALA A 269 40.55 20.58 -0.08
C ALA A 269 40.17 21.61 -1.15
N GLY A 270 41.06 21.85 -2.08
CA GLY A 270 40.93 22.84 -3.16
C GLY A 270 41.62 24.16 -2.85
N GLU A 271 42.22 24.77 -3.87
CA GLU A 271 42.86 26.10 -3.77
C GLU A 271 41.78 27.19 -3.75
N VAL A 272 41.57 27.79 -2.58
CA VAL A 272 40.75 29.01 -2.45
C VAL A 272 41.65 30.15 -2.11
N ARG A 273 41.80 31.10 -3.03
CA ARG A 273 42.45 32.38 -2.74
C ARG A 273 41.46 33.31 -2.06
N GLY A 274 41.69 33.63 -0.79
CA GLY A 274 40.87 34.54 0.00
C GLY A 274 39.91 33.79 0.93
N LEU A 275 38.78 34.45 1.28
CA LEU A 275 37.78 33.95 2.21
C LEU A 275 37.12 32.68 1.65
N ARG A 276 37.14 31.60 2.43
CA ARG A 276 36.41 30.38 2.11
C ARG A 276 35.04 30.43 2.76
N THR A 277 33.98 30.08 1.99
CA THR A 277 32.60 30.01 2.51
C THR A 277 32.06 28.60 2.39
N VAL A 278 31.53 28.06 3.50
CA VAL A 278 30.97 26.70 3.57
C VAL A 278 29.60 26.79 4.21
N ALA A 279 28.58 26.24 3.55
CA ALA A 279 27.23 26.12 4.05
C ALA A 279 26.94 24.70 4.50
N LEU A 280 26.41 24.55 5.68
CA LEU A 280 25.86 23.30 6.20
C LEU A 280 24.35 23.46 6.36
N THR A 281 23.58 22.61 5.72
CA THR A 281 22.11 22.56 5.83
C THR A 281 21.64 21.12 5.96
N SER A 282 20.39 20.91 6.27
CA SER A 282 19.79 19.59 6.41
C SER A 282 18.50 19.46 5.60
N SER A 283 18.00 18.22 5.51
CA SER A 283 16.71 17.94 4.89
C SER A 283 15.54 17.92 5.88
N THR A 284 15.82 17.95 7.18
CA THR A 284 14.79 17.89 8.23
C THR A 284 15.25 18.63 9.47
N GLY A 285 14.33 19.24 10.20
CA GLY A 285 14.61 19.97 11.43
C GLY A 285 15.35 19.12 12.47
N GLY A 286 16.23 19.76 13.24
CA GLY A 286 16.99 19.14 14.32
C GLY A 286 18.33 19.81 14.53
N GLU A 287 19.01 19.48 15.64
CA GLU A 287 20.28 20.06 16.04
C GLU A 287 21.53 19.48 15.32
N VAL A 288 21.31 18.54 14.38
CA VAL A 288 22.42 17.78 13.76
C VAL A 288 23.36 18.67 12.95
N THR A 289 22.81 19.67 12.23
CA THR A 289 23.59 20.64 11.48
C THR A 289 24.49 21.45 12.40
N GLY A 290 23.94 21.99 13.48
CA GLY A 290 24.69 22.73 14.47
C GLY A 290 25.78 21.88 15.17
N GLN A 291 25.52 20.60 15.41
CA GLN A 291 26.54 19.69 15.95
C GLN A 291 27.72 19.53 14.98
N VAL A 292 27.46 19.35 13.70
CA VAL A 292 28.50 19.23 12.67
C VAL A 292 29.26 20.55 12.53
N ALA A 293 28.54 21.67 12.47
CA ALA A 293 29.14 22.99 12.35
C ALA A 293 30.08 23.31 13.52
N ARG A 294 29.64 23.06 14.78
CA ARG A 294 30.49 23.22 15.96
C ARG A 294 31.76 22.38 15.93
N GLN A 295 31.62 21.12 15.53
CA GLN A 295 32.77 20.19 15.46
C GLN A 295 33.76 20.59 14.38
N VAL A 296 33.27 21.03 13.21
CA VAL A 296 34.09 21.47 12.09
C VAL A 296 34.83 22.79 12.47
N ALA A 297 34.08 23.78 12.96
CA ALA A 297 34.62 25.07 13.34
C ALA A 297 35.71 24.97 14.39
N ARG A 298 35.53 24.17 15.46
CA ARG A 298 36.56 23.96 16.49
C ARG A 298 37.79 23.26 15.98
N ARG A 299 37.67 22.33 15.01
CA ARG A 299 38.85 21.70 14.44
C ARG A 299 39.65 22.66 13.61
N TRP A 300 39.00 23.49 12.79
CA TRP A 300 39.69 24.54 12.04
C TRP A 300 40.36 25.54 12.96
N SER A 301 39.66 26.04 13.99
CA SER A 301 40.22 26.99 14.96
C SER A 301 41.47 26.42 15.66
N ARG A 302 41.40 25.14 16.12
CA ARG A 302 42.54 24.45 16.73
C ARG A 302 43.74 24.25 15.76
N SER A 303 43.51 24.30 14.46
CA SER A 303 44.56 24.26 13.42
C SER A 303 45.06 25.65 13.06
N GLY A 304 44.69 26.71 13.80
CA GLY A 304 45.14 28.08 13.57
C GLY A 304 44.36 28.84 12.49
N VAL A 305 43.27 28.27 11.96
CA VAL A 305 42.41 28.92 10.96
C VAL A 305 41.45 29.87 11.68
N ARG A 306 41.30 31.10 11.21
CA ARG A 306 40.31 32.06 11.73
C ARG A 306 38.94 31.72 11.16
N VAL A 307 38.06 31.27 12.00
CA VAL A 307 36.70 30.77 11.62
C VAL A 307 35.61 31.68 12.16
N VAL A 308 34.76 32.13 11.28
CA VAL A 308 33.54 32.83 11.64
C VAL A 308 32.35 31.87 11.39
N VAL A 309 31.54 31.62 12.41
CA VAL A 309 30.30 30.83 12.29
C VAL A 309 29.11 31.76 12.29
N ILE A 310 28.23 31.63 11.34
CA ILE A 310 26.97 32.34 11.26
C ILE A 310 25.83 31.34 11.39
N PRO A 311 25.29 31.18 12.62
CA PRO A 311 24.15 30.29 12.84
C PRO A 311 22.86 31.02 12.50
N GLN A 312 21.98 30.36 11.72
CA GLN A 312 20.68 30.89 11.35
C GLN A 312 19.64 30.73 12.49
N ASN A 313 19.73 29.63 13.25
CA ASN A 313 18.84 29.33 14.37
C ASN A 313 19.53 29.54 15.73
N VAL A 314 19.77 30.76 16.11
CA VAL A 314 20.23 31.07 17.48
C VAL A 314 19.00 31.23 18.37
N THR A 315 18.55 30.16 19.02
CA THR A 315 17.73 30.29 20.21
C THR A 315 18.63 30.78 21.36
N SER A 316 18.15 31.71 22.14
CA SER A 316 18.86 32.31 23.29
C SER A 316 19.41 31.26 24.29
N SER A 317 18.87 30.07 24.31
CA SER A 317 19.38 28.92 25.10
C SER A 317 20.68 28.30 24.54
N THR A 318 21.01 28.51 23.27
CA THR A 318 22.22 27.95 22.66
C THR A 318 23.46 28.84 22.93
N VAL A 319 23.23 30.10 23.34
CA VAL A 319 24.27 31.11 23.61
C VAL A 319 24.62 31.18 25.10
N ALA A 320 23.72 30.81 25.99
CA ALA A 320 23.86 30.97 27.45
C ALA A 320 24.27 29.66 28.16
N GLY A 321 25.42 29.09 27.83
CA GLY A 321 26.07 28.04 28.60
C GLY A 321 27.21 28.63 29.42
N ALA A 322 26.97 29.06 30.65
CA ALA A 322 28.02 29.39 31.57
C ALA A 322 28.96 28.19 31.81
N GLY A 323 30.19 28.25 31.30
CA GLY A 323 31.18 27.21 31.47
C GLY A 323 31.91 26.80 30.18
N ALA A 324 31.68 27.50 29.07
CA ALA A 324 32.45 27.24 27.85
C ALA A 324 33.91 27.66 28.09
N GLU A 325 34.84 26.72 27.97
CA GLU A 325 36.25 27.03 27.79
C GLU A 325 36.38 28.14 26.75
N ALA A 326 37.15 29.19 27.06
CA ALA A 326 37.41 30.27 26.11
C ALA A 326 37.79 29.68 24.76
N PRO A 327 37.12 30.08 23.65
CA PRO A 327 37.49 29.58 22.33
C PRO A 327 38.96 29.92 22.14
N GLY A 328 39.77 28.93 21.66
CA GLY A 328 41.11 29.23 21.21
C GLY A 328 41.05 30.40 20.21
N ASP A 329 42.10 31.23 20.17
CA ASP A 329 42.20 32.52 19.47
C ASP A 329 41.85 32.53 17.96
N GLY A 330 40.74 32.01 17.53
CA GLY A 330 40.37 31.91 16.10
C GLY A 330 38.92 31.55 15.79
N LEU A 331 38.07 31.33 16.78
CA LEU A 331 36.63 31.03 16.54
C LEU A 331 35.74 32.19 17.00
N ARG A 332 35.05 32.81 16.08
CA ARG A 332 34.05 33.84 16.35
C ARG A 332 32.65 33.35 15.89
N VAL A 333 31.62 33.74 16.61
CA VAL A 333 30.24 33.47 16.22
C VAL A 333 29.54 34.80 16.01
N LEU A 334 28.97 35.00 14.83
CA LEU A 334 28.26 36.20 14.48
C LEU A 334 26.78 35.90 14.38
N SER A 335 25.98 36.60 15.16
CA SER A 335 24.52 36.63 15.01
C SER A 335 24.11 37.84 14.22
N VAL A 336 23.44 37.65 13.12
CA VAL A 336 23.02 38.73 12.22
C VAL A 336 21.55 39.03 12.49
N ARG A 337 21.28 40.20 13.11
CA ARG A 337 19.93 40.67 13.40
C ARG A 337 19.73 42.08 12.83
N ASP A 338 18.50 42.44 12.59
CA ASP A 338 18.15 43.85 12.29
C ASP A 338 18.20 44.72 13.56
N THR A 339 18.25 46.05 13.38
CA THR A 339 18.19 47.05 14.44
C THR A 339 16.93 46.96 15.30
N THR A 340 15.88 46.31 14.82
CA THR A 340 14.64 46.01 15.53
C THR A 340 14.64 44.66 16.27
N GLY A 341 15.68 43.84 16.13
CA GLY A 341 15.75 42.49 16.71
C GLY A 341 14.97 41.43 15.94
N GLU A 342 14.35 41.78 14.83
CA GLU A 342 13.62 40.84 13.97
C GLU A 342 14.56 40.22 12.90
N SER A 343 14.22 39.01 12.49
CA SER A 343 14.87 38.32 11.36
C SER A 343 14.44 39.02 10.07
N VAL A 344 15.34 39.78 9.44
CA VAL A 344 15.05 40.45 8.16
C VAL A 344 15.30 39.48 7.01
N PRO A 345 14.41 39.41 5.99
CA PRO A 345 14.65 38.63 4.78
C PRO A 345 16.02 38.97 4.17
N LEU A 346 16.85 37.95 4.01
CA LEU A 346 18.16 38.15 3.46
C LEU A 346 18.07 38.45 1.96
N SER A 347 18.73 39.50 1.51
CA SER A 347 19.00 39.70 0.09
C SER A 347 20.44 39.27 -0.23
N GLY A 348 20.67 38.67 -1.40
CA GLY A 348 21.99 38.28 -1.84
C GLY A 348 23.03 39.45 -1.75
N LYS A 349 22.60 40.71 -1.99
CA LYS A 349 23.46 41.89 -1.87
C LYS A 349 23.93 42.15 -0.43
N ARG A 350 23.05 41.93 0.56
CA ARG A 350 23.42 42.10 1.99
C ARG A 350 24.42 41.03 2.43
N LEU A 351 24.20 39.78 1.99
CA LEU A 351 25.13 38.70 2.27
C LEU A 351 26.48 38.96 1.62
N GLU A 352 26.52 39.44 0.39
CA GLU A 352 27.75 39.78 -0.30
C GLU A 352 28.54 40.90 0.42
N ALA A 353 27.85 41.94 0.89
CA ALA A 353 28.47 43.01 1.68
C ALA A 353 29.08 42.48 2.99
N LEU A 354 28.38 41.58 3.70
CA LEU A 354 28.91 40.93 4.90
C LEU A 354 30.16 40.11 4.61
N LEU A 355 30.15 39.33 3.54
CA LEU A 355 31.30 38.52 3.14
C LEU A 355 32.49 39.36 2.72
N GLN A 356 32.26 40.52 2.10
CA GLN A 356 33.30 41.50 1.79
C GLN A 356 33.96 42.06 3.07
N GLN A 357 33.17 42.40 4.09
CA GLN A 357 33.69 42.85 5.37
C GLN A 357 34.52 41.78 6.07
N LEU A 358 34.08 40.51 6.03
CA LEU A 358 34.76 39.42 6.69
C LEU A 358 36.07 38.98 5.97
N ARG A 359 36.34 39.41 4.73
CA ARG A 359 37.50 38.98 3.94
C ARG A 359 38.86 39.31 4.60
N GLY A 360 38.95 40.32 5.43
CA GLY A 360 40.17 40.66 6.18
C GLY A 360 40.27 40.03 7.56
N GLU A 361 39.10 39.58 8.10
CA GLU A 361 38.99 39.14 9.47
C GLU A 361 38.99 37.62 9.64
N ALA A 362 38.47 36.88 8.65
CA ALA A 362 38.34 35.41 8.67
C ALA A 362 38.99 34.75 7.46
N ASP A 363 39.46 33.52 7.69
CA ASP A 363 39.92 32.64 6.62
C ASP A 363 38.78 31.75 6.11
N VAL A 364 37.84 31.43 7.01
CA VAL A 364 36.64 30.61 6.72
C VAL A 364 35.40 31.22 7.36
N VAL A 365 34.32 31.30 6.57
CA VAL A 365 32.96 31.55 7.06
C VAL A 365 32.17 30.27 6.93
N LEU A 366 31.60 29.81 8.04
CA LEU A 366 30.77 28.62 8.14
C LEU A 366 29.33 29.02 8.44
N PHE A 367 28.44 28.74 7.50
CA PHE A 367 27.01 28.93 7.70
C PHE A 367 26.39 27.68 8.31
N ASP A 368 25.80 27.82 9.49
CA ASP A 368 25.01 26.78 10.18
C ASP A 368 23.52 27.07 9.95
N LEU A 369 22.95 26.44 8.93
CA LEU A 369 21.66 26.81 8.38
C LEU A 369 20.54 25.89 8.87
N ALA A 370 19.34 26.43 8.87
CA ALA A 370 18.11 25.68 8.99
C ALA A 370 17.97 24.68 7.83
N PRO A 371 17.03 23.72 7.94
CA PRO A 371 16.73 22.82 6.84
C PRO A 371 16.32 23.59 5.59
N VAL A 372 16.94 23.29 4.47
CA VAL A 372 16.66 23.93 3.18
C VAL A 372 15.23 23.70 2.68
N THR A 373 14.56 22.68 3.21
CA THR A 373 13.15 22.35 2.94
C THR A 373 12.17 23.19 3.77
N GLU A 374 12.62 23.79 4.87
CA GLU A 374 11.80 24.53 5.83
C GLU A 374 12.04 26.04 5.77
N ASP A 375 13.22 26.47 5.27
CA ASP A 375 13.62 27.87 5.27
C ASP A 375 14.18 28.28 3.90
N ALA A 376 13.54 29.28 3.27
CA ALA A 376 13.96 29.83 2.00
C ALA A 376 15.28 30.64 2.09
N ASP A 377 15.56 31.30 3.25
CA ASP A 377 16.80 32.05 3.44
C ASP A 377 18.01 31.09 3.43
N ALA A 378 17.86 29.85 3.91
CA ALA A 378 18.91 28.84 3.82
C ALA A 378 19.34 28.58 2.37
N GLN A 379 18.43 28.66 1.40
CA GLN A 379 18.75 28.50 -0.02
C GLN A 379 19.65 29.63 -0.53
N ILE A 380 19.41 30.86 -0.09
CA ILE A 380 20.21 32.05 -0.47
C ILE A 380 21.66 31.88 0.04
N PHE A 381 21.83 31.46 1.29
CA PHE A 381 23.15 31.17 1.85
C PHE A 381 23.86 30.02 1.13
N CYS A 382 23.13 28.95 0.80
CA CYS A 382 23.70 27.82 0.07
C CYS A 382 24.15 28.22 -1.33
N ALA A 383 23.38 29.06 -2.04
CA ALA A 383 23.74 29.58 -3.36
C ALA A 383 24.98 30.51 -3.32
N ALA A 384 25.14 31.28 -2.25
CA ALA A 384 26.29 32.19 -2.07
C ALA A 384 27.56 31.49 -1.55
N ALA A 385 27.44 30.29 -1.01
CA ALA A 385 28.56 29.55 -0.46
C ALA A 385 29.37 28.85 -1.57
N GLN A 386 30.72 28.86 -1.41
CA GLN A 386 31.61 28.16 -2.32
C GLN A 386 31.47 26.62 -2.22
N LYS A 387 31.04 26.12 -1.07
CA LYS A 387 30.75 24.71 -0.84
C LYS A 387 29.53 24.55 0.04
N THR A 388 28.62 23.69 -0.37
CA THR A 388 27.45 23.34 0.43
C THR A 388 27.51 21.86 0.78
N VAL A 389 27.18 21.50 2.02
CA VAL A 389 27.11 20.13 2.50
C VAL A 389 25.71 19.86 3.04
N LEU A 390 25.09 18.80 2.58
CA LEU A 390 23.82 18.32 3.11
C LEU A 390 24.09 17.40 4.31
N VAL A 391 23.65 17.79 5.48
CA VAL A 391 23.75 17.02 6.72
C VAL A 391 22.48 16.18 6.92
N LEU A 392 22.64 14.87 6.97
CA LEU A 392 21.54 13.92 7.09
C LEU A 392 21.57 13.26 8.46
N ASP A 393 20.50 13.46 9.25
CA ASP A 393 20.31 12.71 10.50
C ASP A 393 19.97 11.26 10.18
N ARG A 394 20.85 10.34 10.53
CA ARG A 394 20.68 8.88 10.33
C ARG A 394 19.35 8.35 10.83
N ARG A 395 18.74 8.99 11.85
CA ARG A 395 17.51 8.56 12.50
C ARG A 395 16.26 9.17 11.89
N ARG A 396 16.37 10.37 11.30
CA ARG A 396 15.24 11.17 10.82
C ARG A 396 15.20 11.35 9.31
N ALA A 397 16.36 11.37 8.63
CA ALA A 397 16.44 11.62 7.20
C ALA A 397 15.69 10.53 6.40
N ARG A 398 14.57 10.90 5.81
CA ARG A 398 13.80 10.06 4.89
C ARG A 398 14.23 10.35 3.46
N GLN A 399 14.14 9.36 2.60
CA GLN A 399 14.51 9.51 1.19
C GLN A 399 13.77 10.66 0.48
N PRO A 400 12.43 10.84 0.61
CA PRO A 400 11.75 11.95 -0.07
C PRO A 400 12.21 13.32 0.41
N ASP A 401 12.41 13.50 1.73
CA ASP A 401 12.83 14.79 2.29
C ASP A 401 14.27 15.15 1.84
N ALA A 402 15.15 14.16 1.82
CA ALA A 402 16.53 14.37 1.36
C ALA A 402 16.62 14.60 -0.15
N ALA A 403 15.80 13.93 -0.95
CA ALA A 403 15.71 14.16 -2.39
C ALA A 403 15.16 15.57 -2.70
N GLU A 404 14.18 16.02 -1.94
CA GLU A 404 13.64 17.38 -2.06
C GLU A 404 14.69 18.43 -1.68
N ALA A 405 15.48 18.21 -0.62
CA ALA A 405 16.60 19.08 -0.25
C ALA A 405 17.64 19.19 -1.39
N VAL A 406 18.01 18.07 -2.00
CA VAL A 406 18.93 18.06 -3.16
C VAL A 406 18.32 18.83 -4.34
N ARG A 407 17.05 18.62 -4.62
CA ARG A 407 16.33 19.33 -5.70
C ARG A 407 16.36 20.85 -5.48
N LEU A 408 16.04 21.31 -4.26
CA LEU A 408 16.05 22.74 -3.91
C LEU A 408 17.46 23.35 -4.01
N LEU A 409 18.48 22.64 -3.52
CA LEU A 409 19.87 23.08 -3.66
C LEU A 409 20.31 23.18 -5.12
N THR A 410 19.92 22.23 -5.94
CA THR A 410 20.18 22.27 -7.39
C THR A 410 19.45 23.41 -8.09
N GLN A 411 18.20 23.69 -7.68
CA GLN A 411 17.39 24.76 -8.25
C GLN A 411 17.99 26.16 -8.04
N VAL A 412 18.69 26.37 -6.91
CA VAL A 412 19.35 27.64 -6.61
C VAL A 412 20.82 27.67 -7.04
N ASP A 413 21.25 26.67 -7.83
CA ASP A 413 22.65 26.51 -8.32
C ASP A 413 23.69 26.49 -7.18
N ALA A 414 23.31 25.93 -6.01
CA ALA A 414 24.20 25.78 -4.89
C ALA A 414 25.30 24.75 -5.21
N HIS A 415 26.56 25.08 -4.92
CA HIS A 415 27.67 24.16 -5.13
C HIS A 415 27.69 23.03 -4.10
N LEU A 416 26.80 22.04 -4.29
CA LEU A 416 26.65 20.89 -3.41
C LEU A 416 27.85 19.93 -3.54
N LEU A 417 28.71 19.90 -2.51
CA LEU A 417 29.85 19.00 -2.45
C LEU A 417 29.44 17.54 -2.22
N GLY A 418 28.32 17.35 -1.51
CA GLY A 418 27.79 16.04 -1.20
C GLY A 418 27.04 16.02 0.13
N ALA A 419 26.72 14.81 0.64
CA ALA A 419 26.05 14.65 1.92
C ALA A 419 26.89 13.88 2.94
N VAL A 420 26.75 14.27 4.21
CA VAL A 420 27.30 13.54 5.36
C VAL A 420 26.15 12.98 6.20
N VAL A 421 26.20 11.69 6.50
CA VAL A 421 25.22 11.02 7.37
C VAL A 421 25.75 11.03 8.80
N VAL A 422 24.97 11.54 9.74
CA VAL A 422 25.39 11.71 11.14
C VAL A 422 24.44 11.00 12.07
N ASP A 423 24.99 10.21 13.00
CA ASP A 423 24.21 9.73 14.16
C ASP A 423 24.38 10.73 15.33
N PRO A 424 23.31 11.40 15.78
CA PRO A 424 23.40 12.44 16.80
C PRO A 424 23.76 11.94 18.20
N ARG A 425 23.68 10.63 18.45
CA ARG A 425 23.99 10.05 19.76
C ARG A 425 25.44 10.24 20.15
N GLY A 426 25.65 10.56 21.43
CA GLY A 426 26.99 10.74 22.00
C GLY A 426 27.68 12.00 21.51
N ASP A 427 26.91 13.01 21.08
CA ASP A 427 27.47 14.34 20.88
C ASP A 427 27.78 15.00 22.24
N THR A 428 29.05 15.27 22.48
CA THR A 428 29.58 15.95 23.67
C THR A 428 30.06 17.34 23.32
N SER A 429 29.71 17.86 22.14
CA SER A 429 30.15 19.20 21.73
C SER A 429 29.53 20.28 22.63
N ALA A 430 30.38 21.11 23.23
CA ALA A 430 29.92 22.24 23.99
C ALA A 430 29.16 23.23 23.06
N PRO A 431 28.24 24.07 23.58
CA PRO A 431 27.54 25.07 22.83
C PRO A 431 28.50 26.07 22.17
N TYR A 432 28.00 26.88 21.26
CA TYR A 432 28.76 27.98 20.68
C TYR A 432 29.16 28.98 21.76
N PRO A 433 30.33 29.67 21.60
CA PRO A 433 30.63 30.82 22.40
C PRO A 433 29.57 31.92 22.19
N PRO A 434 29.48 32.92 23.09
CA PRO A 434 28.60 34.07 22.93
C PRO A 434 28.74 34.68 21.54
N ALA A 435 27.61 34.97 20.87
CA ALA A 435 27.61 35.55 19.55
C ALA A 435 27.86 37.07 19.62
N GLU A 436 28.68 37.57 18.74
CA GLU A 436 28.81 39.00 18.49
C GLU A 436 27.64 39.44 17.61
N GLU A 437 26.86 40.45 18.05
CA GLU A 437 25.75 40.97 17.27
C GLU A 437 26.25 42.01 16.25
N ILE A 438 25.97 41.76 14.98
CA ILE A 438 26.23 42.76 13.91
C ILE A 438 24.88 43.18 13.35
N SER A 439 24.61 44.49 13.38
CA SER A 439 23.44 45.06 12.72
C SER A 439 23.68 45.21 11.21
N TRP A 440 22.70 44.89 10.40
CA TRP A 440 22.75 45.06 8.94
C TRP A 440 22.96 46.53 8.50
N SER A 441 22.54 47.50 9.31
CA SER A 441 22.74 48.93 9.05
C SER A 441 24.21 49.35 9.04
N ALA A 442 25.03 48.73 9.91
CA ALA A 442 26.45 49.03 9.98
C ALA A 442 27.22 48.49 8.76
N ALA A 443 26.82 47.32 8.25
CA ALA A 443 27.46 46.70 7.08
C ALA A 443 27.20 47.48 5.77
N VAL A 444 26.06 48.18 5.65
CA VAL A 444 25.72 48.96 4.45
C VAL A 444 26.35 50.37 4.48
N HIS A 445 26.56 50.99 5.66
CA HIS A 445 27.14 52.32 5.76
C HIS A 445 28.63 52.40 5.44
N ASN A 446 29.41 51.36 5.78
CA ASN A 446 30.82 51.30 5.47
C ASN A 446 31.17 51.24 3.96
N HIS A 447 30.19 50.89 3.13
CA HIS A 447 30.39 50.84 1.67
C HIS A 447 30.20 52.21 0.99
N HIS A 448 29.51 53.16 1.64
CA HIS A 448 29.31 54.50 1.07
C HIS A 448 30.42 55.49 1.35
N ASP A 449 31.29 55.24 2.36
CA ASP A 449 32.39 56.17 2.71
C ASP A 449 33.69 55.90 1.95
N LEU A 450 33.86 54.77 1.32
CA LEU A 450 35.05 54.47 0.52
C LEU A 450 35.06 55.14 -0.88
N GLY A 451 34.00 55.85 -1.27
CA GLY A 451 33.85 56.52 -2.57
C GLY A 451 33.96 58.04 -2.53
N ARG A 452 34.12 58.66 -1.38
CA ARG A 452 34.33 60.14 -1.29
C ARG A 452 35.78 60.49 -1.16
N THR A 453 36.42 60.79 -2.28
CA THR A 453 37.69 61.58 -2.32
C THR A 453 37.42 62.95 -1.66
N PRO A 454 38.23 63.40 -0.70
CA PRO A 454 38.05 64.69 -0.12
C PRO A 454 38.30 65.79 -1.19
N ALA A 455 37.31 66.72 -1.32
CA ALA A 455 37.42 67.88 -2.20
C ALA A 455 38.63 68.74 -1.80
N PRO A 456 39.36 69.31 -2.75
CA PRO A 456 40.53 70.18 -2.44
C PRO A 456 40.04 71.46 -1.79
N THR A 457 40.66 71.82 -0.67
CA THR A 457 40.47 73.08 0.09
C THR A 457 40.81 74.24 -0.80
N PRO A 458 39.96 75.30 -0.90
CA PRO A 458 40.28 76.52 -1.66
C PRO A 458 41.41 77.27 -0.96
N GLY A 459 42.53 77.49 -1.68
CA GLY A 459 43.67 78.22 -1.20
C GLY A 459 43.35 79.68 -0.94
N MET A 460 43.76 80.15 0.23
CA MET A 460 43.96 81.63 0.54
C MET A 460 45.11 82.13 -0.33
N ARG A 461 44.86 83.12 -1.10
CA ARG A 461 45.89 83.96 -1.73
C ARG A 461 46.17 85.15 -0.82
N PRO A 462 47.42 85.66 -0.91
CA PRO A 462 47.93 86.74 -0.02
C PRO A 462 47.35 88.08 -0.21
#